data_7f3350dd74af799b98e86f2fcc054d65
#
_entry.id   7f3350dd74af799b98e86f2fcc054d65
#
_cell.length_a   1.000
_cell.length_b   1.000
_cell.length_c   1.000
_cell.angle_alpha   90.00
_cell.angle_beta   90.00
_cell.angle_gamma   90.00
#
_symmetry.space_group_name_H-M   'P 1'
#
loop_
_entity.id
_entity.type
_entity.pdbx_description
1 polymer ?
#
loop_
_entity_poly.entity_id
_entity_poly.type
_entity_poly.pdbx_seq_one_letter_code
_entity_poly.pdbx_strand_id
1 'polypeptide(L)'
;KTGSGKNKSAYSYLESIPEEKAMIQKLYEIFTATRSIKKTADKMNELGYRTKVGSKFNTSTTRLLLKNPVYCTADESAYNYFLEHNGGLCGDISDFDGQHGISAYNKTDQEKFEDVDSTFISPKFVQLMSQKPLSEWIISVGRHEGFISSRQWIDTQNMLDDIAEKYNRPHRKTNALLAGLVYCP
;
A
#
# COMPACT_ATOMS: atom_id res chain seq x y z
N LYS A 1 -8.37 -22.25 11.95
CA LYS A 1 -8.41 -22.36 13.43
C LYS A 1 -8.15 -23.80 13.82
N THR A 2 -6.95 -24.10 14.28
CA THR A 2 -6.59 -25.42 14.79
C THR A 2 -6.28 -25.31 16.27
N GLY A 3 -6.97 -26.07 17.07
CA GLY A 3 -6.60 -26.24 18.45
C GLY A 3 -7.80 -26.53 19.37
N SER A 4 -7.72 -27.52 20.25
CA SER A 4 -8.67 -27.89 21.31
C SER A 4 -7.98 -27.88 22.67
N GLY A 5 -8.32 -26.94 23.55
CA GLY A 5 -7.77 -26.83 24.91
C GLY A 5 -7.43 -25.40 25.32
N LYS A 6 -7.14 -25.18 26.58
CA LYS A 6 -6.88 -23.86 27.20
C LYS A 6 -5.63 -23.11 26.68
N ASN A 7 -4.79 -23.73 25.83
CA ASN A 7 -3.56 -23.16 25.27
C ASN A 7 -3.55 -23.18 23.74
N LYS A 8 -4.63 -22.70 23.10
CA LYS A 8 -4.68 -22.64 21.65
C LYS A 8 -4.15 -21.31 21.15
N SER A 9 -2.98 -21.32 20.53
CA SER A 9 -2.56 -20.26 19.64
C SER A 9 -3.26 -20.45 18.29
N ALA A 10 -4.16 -19.50 17.93
CA ALA A 10 -4.73 -19.45 16.59
C ALA A 10 -3.76 -18.68 15.68
N TYR A 11 -3.23 -19.36 14.68
CA TYR A 11 -2.41 -18.73 13.65
C TYR A 11 -3.28 -18.35 12.46
N SER A 12 -3.17 -17.12 12.00
CA SER A 12 -3.74 -16.69 10.73
C SER A 12 -2.60 -16.58 9.71
N TYR A 13 -2.77 -17.17 8.56
CA TYR A 13 -1.86 -17.01 7.43
C TYR A 13 -2.63 -16.49 6.21
N LEU A 14 -1.91 -15.81 5.34
CA LEU A 14 -2.46 -15.32 4.08
C LEU A 14 -2.37 -16.44 3.06
N GLU A 15 -3.47 -16.65 2.32
CA GLU A 15 -3.54 -17.58 1.20
C GLU A 15 -3.86 -16.78 -0.06
N SER A 16 -3.13 -17.05 -1.13
CA SER A 16 -3.34 -16.36 -2.40
C SER A 16 -4.54 -16.95 -3.14
N ILE A 17 -5.50 -16.11 -3.49
CA ILE A 17 -6.61 -16.47 -4.37
C ILE A 17 -6.15 -16.25 -5.80
N PRO A 18 -6.20 -17.27 -6.71
CA PRO A 18 -5.65 -17.16 -8.06
C PRO A 18 -6.18 -15.98 -8.87
N GLU A 19 -7.48 -15.67 -8.73
CA GLU A 19 -8.11 -14.54 -9.42
C GLU A 19 -7.57 -13.18 -8.91
N GLU A 20 -7.43 -13.04 -7.59
CA GLU A 20 -6.87 -11.82 -6.98
C GLU A 20 -5.39 -11.68 -7.34
N LYS A 21 -4.62 -12.78 -7.36
CA LYS A 21 -3.21 -12.81 -7.79
C LYS A 21 -3.08 -12.29 -9.22
N ALA A 22 -3.86 -12.82 -10.16
CA ALA A 22 -3.86 -12.39 -11.55
C ALA A 22 -4.23 -10.91 -11.71
N MET A 23 -5.22 -10.45 -10.94
CA MET A 23 -5.63 -9.03 -10.92
C MET A 23 -4.48 -8.12 -10.46
N ILE A 24 -3.79 -8.47 -9.39
CA ILE A 24 -2.65 -7.68 -8.88
C ILE A 24 -1.48 -7.69 -9.86
N GLN A 25 -1.15 -8.84 -10.46
CA GLN A 25 -0.12 -8.90 -11.50
C GLN A 25 -0.47 -7.98 -12.68
N LYS A 26 -1.73 -7.97 -13.11
CA LYS A 26 -2.20 -7.07 -14.17
C LYS A 26 -2.12 -5.60 -13.76
N LEU A 27 -2.41 -5.28 -12.50
CA LEU A 27 -2.27 -3.92 -11.96
C LEU A 27 -0.83 -3.42 -12.07
N TYR A 28 0.16 -4.23 -11.68
CA TYR A 28 1.58 -3.90 -11.77
C TYR A 28 2.04 -3.76 -13.23
N GLU A 29 1.61 -4.66 -14.12
CA GLU A 29 1.89 -4.58 -15.56
C GLU A 29 1.42 -3.25 -16.16
N ILE A 30 0.16 -2.88 -15.91
CA ILE A 30 -0.44 -1.64 -16.41
C ILE A 30 0.27 -0.42 -15.81
N PHE A 31 0.61 -0.45 -14.52
CA PHE A 31 1.30 0.67 -13.88
C PHE A 31 2.71 0.85 -14.45
N THR A 32 3.47 -0.21 -14.64
CA THR A 32 4.80 -0.15 -15.25
C THR A 32 4.74 0.45 -16.67
N ALA A 33 3.72 0.09 -17.45
CA ALA A 33 3.54 0.59 -18.81
C ALA A 33 3.06 2.07 -18.85
N THR A 34 2.18 2.47 -17.94
CA THR A 34 1.54 3.80 -17.98
C THR A 34 2.26 4.85 -17.16
N ARG A 35 3.00 4.42 -16.13
CA ARG A 35 3.63 5.28 -15.10
C ARG A 35 2.68 6.33 -14.53
N SER A 36 1.40 5.98 -14.40
CA SER A 36 0.34 6.88 -13.93
C SER A 36 -0.70 6.12 -13.13
N ILE A 37 -0.84 6.46 -11.85
CA ILE A 37 -1.81 5.84 -10.95
C ILE A 37 -3.24 5.98 -11.48
N LYS A 38 -3.60 7.20 -11.98
CA LYS A 38 -4.93 7.46 -12.52
C LYS A 38 -5.21 6.59 -13.75
N LYS A 39 -4.30 6.59 -14.74
CA LYS A 39 -4.48 5.78 -15.96
C LYS A 39 -4.53 4.28 -15.65
N THR A 40 -3.80 3.82 -14.63
CA THR A 40 -3.86 2.45 -14.16
C THR A 40 -5.23 2.12 -13.59
N ALA A 41 -5.76 2.96 -12.70
CA ALA A 41 -7.10 2.79 -12.14
C ALA A 41 -8.18 2.76 -13.23
N ASP A 42 -8.12 3.69 -14.18
CA ASP A 42 -9.07 3.78 -15.29
C ASP A 42 -9.02 2.51 -16.15
N LYS A 43 -7.82 2.04 -16.53
CA LYS A 43 -7.66 0.80 -17.32
C LYS A 43 -8.13 -0.46 -16.57
N MET A 44 -7.87 -0.56 -15.26
CA MET A 44 -8.40 -1.68 -14.46
C MET A 44 -9.93 -1.68 -14.47
N ASN A 45 -10.55 -0.51 -14.39
CA ASN A 45 -12.02 -0.38 -14.45
C ASN A 45 -12.58 -0.71 -15.84
N GLU A 46 -11.90 -0.30 -16.92
CA GLU A 46 -12.25 -0.63 -18.31
C GLU A 46 -12.20 -2.13 -18.58
N LEU A 47 -11.19 -2.82 -18.02
CA LEU A 47 -11.06 -4.28 -18.10
C LEU A 47 -12.08 -5.04 -17.23
N GLY A 48 -12.95 -4.32 -16.51
CA GLY A 48 -13.99 -4.92 -15.68
C GLY A 48 -13.55 -5.35 -14.29
N TYR A 49 -12.29 -5.13 -13.91
CA TYR A 49 -11.83 -5.45 -12.56
C TYR A 49 -12.52 -4.56 -11.51
N ARG A 50 -12.74 -5.13 -10.34
CA ARG A 50 -13.33 -4.45 -9.18
C ARG A 50 -12.53 -4.76 -7.93
N THR A 51 -12.62 -3.88 -6.94
CA THR A 51 -12.02 -4.13 -5.62
C THR A 51 -12.76 -5.26 -4.91
N LYS A 52 -12.18 -5.78 -3.82
CA LYS A 52 -12.78 -6.86 -2.99
C LYS A 52 -14.21 -6.55 -2.52
N VAL A 53 -14.54 -5.27 -2.36
CA VAL A 53 -15.89 -4.80 -1.98
C VAL A 53 -16.78 -4.45 -3.19
N GLY A 54 -16.37 -4.83 -4.41
CA GLY A 54 -17.12 -4.58 -5.64
C GLY A 54 -17.04 -3.15 -6.19
N SER A 55 -16.29 -2.27 -5.56
CA SER A 55 -16.14 -0.87 -6.00
C SER A 55 -15.17 -0.71 -7.16
N LYS A 56 -15.29 0.40 -7.90
CA LYS A 56 -14.30 0.79 -8.91
C LYS A 56 -12.95 1.14 -8.28
N PHE A 57 -11.87 0.86 -9.01
CA PHE A 57 -10.54 1.33 -8.64
C PHE A 57 -10.49 2.87 -8.72
N ASN A 58 -9.89 3.47 -7.71
CA ASN A 58 -9.54 4.88 -7.67
C ASN A 58 -8.03 5.05 -7.41
N THR A 59 -7.53 6.27 -7.47
CA THR A 59 -6.10 6.56 -7.29
C THR A 59 -5.58 6.15 -5.91
N SER A 60 -6.37 6.34 -4.86
CA SER A 60 -5.98 5.98 -3.48
C SER A 60 -5.88 4.47 -3.30
N THR A 61 -6.91 3.71 -3.72
CA THR A 61 -6.90 2.24 -3.67
C THR A 61 -5.78 1.66 -4.51
N THR A 62 -5.59 2.18 -5.74
CA THR A 62 -4.51 1.74 -6.64
C THR A 62 -3.14 1.97 -6.01
N ARG A 63 -2.90 3.16 -5.41
CA ARG A 63 -1.65 3.48 -4.72
C ARG A 63 -1.42 2.54 -3.52
N LEU A 64 -2.44 2.27 -2.72
CA LEU A 64 -2.33 1.36 -1.57
C LEU A 64 -1.94 -0.06 -1.99
N LEU A 65 -2.51 -0.57 -3.08
CA LEU A 65 -2.18 -1.89 -3.60
C LEU A 65 -0.74 -1.94 -4.15
N LEU A 66 -0.30 -0.91 -4.89
CA LEU A 66 1.07 -0.82 -5.42
C LEU A 66 2.12 -0.67 -4.32
N LYS A 67 1.79 -0.01 -3.20
CA LYS A 67 2.69 0.15 -2.05
C LYS A 67 2.73 -1.05 -1.12
N ASN A 68 1.81 -2.00 -1.25
CA ASN A 68 1.72 -3.10 -0.30
C ASN A 68 2.82 -4.14 -0.55
N PRO A 69 3.76 -4.35 0.40
CA PRO A 69 4.85 -5.29 0.24
C PRO A 69 4.41 -6.76 0.30
N VAL A 70 3.17 -7.04 0.69
CA VAL A 70 2.65 -8.41 0.82
C VAL A 70 2.73 -9.22 -0.48
N TYR A 71 2.75 -8.55 -1.61
CA TYR A 71 2.86 -9.19 -2.92
C TYR A 71 4.30 -9.45 -3.35
N CYS A 72 5.24 -8.75 -2.71
CA CYS A 72 6.67 -8.79 -3.03
C CYS A 72 7.29 -10.11 -2.58
N THR A 73 8.11 -10.71 -3.44
CA THR A 73 8.94 -11.86 -3.09
C THR A 73 10.05 -11.43 -2.13
N ALA A 74 10.19 -12.15 -1.03
CA ALA A 74 11.21 -11.90 -0.02
C ALA A 74 12.54 -12.52 -0.48
N ASP A 75 13.36 -11.74 -1.16
CA ASP A 75 14.70 -12.09 -1.60
C ASP A 75 15.73 -11.09 -1.08
N GLU A 76 17.01 -11.31 -1.40
CA GLU A 76 18.12 -10.45 -1.00
C GLU A 76 17.93 -8.98 -1.44
N SER A 77 17.36 -8.75 -2.62
CA SER A 77 17.12 -7.38 -3.11
C SER A 77 16.07 -6.67 -2.26
N ALA A 78 15.02 -7.38 -1.86
CA ALA A 78 14.01 -6.85 -0.96
C ALA A 78 14.58 -6.58 0.44
N TYR A 79 15.41 -7.48 0.98
CA TYR A 79 16.09 -7.28 2.26
C TYR A 79 16.92 -5.99 2.24
N ASN A 80 17.79 -5.83 1.23
CA ASN A 80 18.64 -4.65 1.09
C ASN A 80 17.83 -3.36 0.94
N TYR A 81 16.75 -3.38 0.17
CA TYR A 81 15.85 -2.24 0.03
C TYR A 81 15.27 -1.78 1.37
N PHE A 82 14.76 -2.69 2.20
CA PHE A 82 14.22 -2.33 3.50
C PHE A 82 15.29 -1.89 4.49
N LEU A 83 16.49 -2.46 4.40
CA LEU A 83 17.65 -2.06 5.21
C LEU A 83 18.07 -0.60 4.89
N GLU A 84 18.18 -0.25 3.62
CA GLU A 84 18.52 1.09 3.15
C GLU A 84 17.50 2.16 3.59
N HIS A 85 16.23 1.77 3.67
CA HIS A 85 15.15 2.65 4.10
C HIS A 85 14.89 2.62 5.62
N ASN A 86 15.81 2.05 6.40
CA ASN A 86 15.71 1.89 7.85
C ASN A 86 14.43 1.18 8.33
N GLY A 87 13.88 0.27 7.53
CA GLY A 87 12.77 -0.59 7.94
C GLY A 87 13.20 -1.52 9.08
N GLY A 88 12.32 -1.73 10.07
CA GLY A 88 12.56 -2.65 11.17
C GLY A 88 12.52 -4.10 10.70
N LEU A 89 13.64 -4.63 10.23
CA LEU A 89 13.76 -6.01 9.76
C LEU A 89 13.73 -6.98 10.96
N CYS A 90 12.81 -7.95 10.90
CA CYS A 90 12.74 -9.08 11.81
C CYS A 90 13.21 -10.33 11.07
N GLY A 91 14.37 -10.85 11.46
CA GLY A 91 15.04 -12.00 10.83
C GLY A 91 16.29 -11.60 10.06
N ASP A 92 17.04 -12.61 9.69
CA ASP A 92 18.30 -12.47 8.96
C ASP A 92 18.08 -12.55 7.44
N ILE A 93 19.07 -12.16 6.67
CA ILE A 93 19.04 -12.23 5.20
C ILE A 93 18.79 -13.68 4.70
N SER A 94 19.18 -14.69 5.47
CA SER A 94 18.96 -16.10 5.17
C SER A 94 17.48 -16.51 5.19
N ASP A 95 16.61 -15.73 5.86
CA ASP A 95 15.17 -15.98 5.89
C ASP A 95 14.48 -15.53 4.60
N PHE A 96 15.16 -14.66 3.83
CA PHE A 96 14.66 -14.13 2.55
C PHE A 96 14.99 -15.12 1.41
N ASP A 97 14.18 -16.16 1.33
CA ASP A 97 14.41 -17.36 0.50
C ASP A 97 14.05 -17.23 -0.99
N GLY A 98 13.50 -16.09 -1.40
CA GLY A 98 13.07 -15.86 -2.78
C GLY A 98 11.77 -16.58 -3.18
N GLN A 99 11.03 -17.17 -2.24
CA GLN A 99 9.77 -17.88 -2.51
C GLN A 99 8.61 -17.28 -1.72
N HIS A 100 8.83 -16.97 -0.46
CA HIS A 100 7.81 -16.41 0.40
C HIS A 100 7.60 -14.90 0.14
N GLY A 101 6.43 -14.41 0.51
CA GLY A 101 6.10 -12.99 0.45
C GLY A 101 6.48 -12.25 1.72
N ILE A 102 6.45 -10.93 1.67
CA ILE A 102 6.80 -10.06 2.79
C ILE A 102 5.57 -9.75 3.64
N SER A 103 5.68 -9.91 4.94
CA SER A 103 4.71 -9.42 5.92
C SER A 103 5.21 -8.12 6.54
N ALA A 104 4.40 -7.08 6.48
CA ALA A 104 4.73 -5.78 7.06
C ALA A 104 3.65 -5.34 8.06
N TYR A 105 4.09 -4.95 9.24
CA TYR A 105 3.25 -4.49 10.35
C TYR A 105 3.54 -3.02 10.64
N ASN A 106 2.70 -2.39 11.45
CA ASN A 106 2.83 -0.99 11.87
C ASN A 106 2.88 0.02 10.70
N LYS A 107 2.18 -0.30 9.59
CA LYS A 107 2.17 0.50 8.36
C LYS A 107 1.30 1.76 8.45
N THR A 108 0.34 1.77 9.36
CA THR A 108 -0.67 2.84 9.46
C THR A 108 -0.79 3.32 10.87
N ASP A 109 -1.04 4.60 11.01
CA ASP A 109 -1.48 5.24 12.24
C ASP A 109 -2.98 5.51 12.16
N GLN A 110 -3.66 5.39 13.30
CA GLN A 110 -5.10 5.58 13.39
C GLN A 110 -5.39 6.57 14.52
N GLU A 111 -5.82 7.76 14.15
CA GLU A 111 -6.27 8.75 15.11
C GLU A 111 -7.80 8.82 15.08
N LYS A 112 -8.39 8.82 16.26
CA LYS A 112 -9.83 9.01 16.44
C LYS A 112 -10.08 10.39 17.00
N PHE A 113 -10.87 11.18 16.29
CA PHE A 113 -11.34 12.48 16.74
C PHE A 113 -12.85 12.42 16.96
N GLU A 114 -13.31 13.17 17.96
CA GLU A 114 -14.74 13.38 18.12
C GLU A 114 -15.26 14.26 16.97
N ASP A 115 -16.33 13.84 16.31
CA ASP A 115 -16.95 14.57 15.20
C ASP A 115 -17.55 15.88 15.76
N VAL A 116 -17.56 16.92 14.92
CA VAL A 116 -18.17 18.21 15.24
C VAL A 116 -19.68 18.05 15.56
N ASP A 117 -20.34 17.07 14.95
CA ASP A 117 -21.73 16.71 15.19
C ASP A 117 -21.92 15.67 16.32
N SER A 118 -20.87 15.42 17.11
CA SER A 118 -20.91 14.52 18.26
C SER A 118 -21.70 15.15 19.39
N THR A 119 -22.56 14.35 20.03
CA THR A 119 -23.28 14.77 21.23
C THR A 119 -23.10 13.74 22.33
N PHE A 120 -23.27 14.16 23.59
CA PHE A 120 -23.16 13.25 24.75
C PHE A 120 -24.09 12.04 24.64
N ILE A 121 -25.27 12.20 24.02
CA ILE A 121 -26.28 11.14 23.85
C ILE A 121 -25.94 10.26 22.63
N SER A 122 -25.29 10.81 21.60
CA SER A 122 -24.92 10.10 20.36
C SER A 122 -23.48 10.47 19.98
N PRO A 123 -22.47 9.86 20.62
CA PRO A 123 -21.07 10.15 20.32
C PRO A 123 -20.73 9.64 18.91
N LYS A 124 -20.21 10.55 18.09
CA LYS A 124 -19.71 10.26 16.75
C LYS A 124 -18.21 10.47 16.70
N PHE A 125 -17.50 9.52 16.09
CA PHE A 125 -16.05 9.61 15.94
C PHE A 125 -15.68 9.53 14.48
N VAL A 126 -14.78 10.41 14.05
CA VAL A 126 -14.11 10.33 12.76
C VAL A 126 -12.76 9.66 12.97
N GLN A 127 -12.48 8.66 12.16
CA GLN A 127 -11.21 7.95 12.19
C GLN A 127 -10.38 8.39 11.00
N LEU A 128 -9.24 8.99 11.26
CA LEU A 128 -8.25 9.30 10.25
C LEU A 128 -7.19 8.19 10.23
N MET A 129 -6.90 7.69 9.03
CA MET A 129 -5.82 6.73 8.80
C MET A 129 -4.74 7.42 7.98
N SER A 130 -3.53 7.46 8.49
CA SER A 130 -2.34 7.92 7.78
C SER A 130 -1.35 6.78 7.60
N GLN A 131 -0.61 6.79 6.50
CA GLN A 131 0.48 5.85 6.31
C GLN A 131 1.72 6.35 7.04
N LYS A 132 2.33 5.46 7.83
CA LYS A 132 3.61 5.71 8.49
C LYS A 132 4.76 5.64 7.48
N PRO A 133 5.87 6.35 7.75
CA PRO A 133 7.08 6.22 6.98
C PRO A 133 7.62 4.78 7.08
N LEU A 134 8.34 4.35 6.07
CA LEU A 134 8.86 2.98 5.95
C LEU A 134 9.81 2.61 7.10
N SER A 135 10.50 3.61 7.67
CA SER A 135 11.37 3.46 8.84
C SER A 135 10.65 2.99 10.13
N GLU A 136 9.34 3.14 10.20
CA GLU A 136 8.56 2.66 11.33
C GLU A 136 7.90 1.29 11.09
N TRP A 137 8.00 0.77 9.86
CA TRP A 137 7.43 -0.53 9.54
C TRP A 137 8.24 -1.66 10.15
N ILE A 138 7.55 -2.72 10.57
CA ILE A 138 8.15 -3.96 11.02
C ILE A 138 8.00 -4.97 9.90
N ILE A 139 9.12 -5.40 9.33
CA ILE A 139 9.19 -6.25 8.14
C ILE A 139 9.64 -7.64 8.55
N SER A 140 8.91 -8.65 8.13
CA SER A 140 9.27 -10.06 8.31
C SER A 140 8.91 -10.87 7.06
N VAL A 141 9.52 -12.02 6.89
CA VAL A 141 9.10 -12.97 5.85
C VAL A 141 7.79 -13.64 6.28
N GLY A 142 6.80 -13.62 5.41
CA GLY A 142 5.51 -14.25 5.61
C GLY A 142 5.53 -15.74 5.25
N ARG A 143 4.43 -16.45 5.54
CA ARG A 143 4.24 -17.85 5.12
C ARG A 143 3.51 -17.99 3.79
N HIS A 144 3.06 -16.88 3.21
CA HIS A 144 2.38 -16.83 1.92
C HIS A 144 3.41 -16.74 0.80
N GLU A 145 3.01 -17.13 -0.39
CA GLU A 145 3.83 -17.00 -1.61
C GLU A 145 3.93 -15.53 -2.05
N GLY A 146 5.16 -15.04 -2.32
CA GLY A 146 5.40 -13.79 -3.04
C GLY A 146 5.24 -14.03 -4.55
N PHE A 147 4.52 -13.16 -5.24
CA PHE A 147 4.23 -13.36 -6.67
C PHE A 147 4.54 -12.14 -7.56
N ILE A 148 5.01 -11.05 -6.96
CA ILE A 148 5.63 -9.93 -7.65
C ILE A 148 7.12 -9.95 -7.30
N SER A 149 8.00 -9.97 -8.30
CA SER A 149 9.44 -9.98 -8.03
C SER A 149 9.85 -8.73 -7.24
N SER A 150 10.81 -8.87 -6.35
CA SER A 150 11.35 -7.77 -5.56
C SER A 150 11.78 -6.59 -6.42
N ARG A 151 12.45 -6.86 -7.53
CA ARG A 151 12.88 -5.85 -8.50
C ARG A 151 11.69 -5.05 -9.06
N GLN A 152 10.64 -5.73 -9.50
CA GLN A 152 9.44 -5.08 -10.04
C GLN A 152 8.74 -4.24 -8.96
N TRP A 153 8.69 -4.76 -7.73
CA TRP A 153 8.09 -4.04 -6.61
C TRP A 153 8.91 -2.79 -6.26
N ILE A 154 10.24 -2.90 -6.16
CA ILE A 154 11.16 -1.78 -5.88
C ILE A 154 11.08 -0.71 -6.98
N ASP A 155 11.15 -1.11 -8.25
CA ASP A 155 10.99 -0.19 -9.37
C ASP A 155 9.65 0.56 -9.30
N THR A 156 8.60 -0.14 -8.86
CA THR A 156 7.27 0.47 -8.63
C THR A 156 7.32 1.50 -7.51
N GLN A 157 8.02 1.23 -6.39
CA GLN A 157 8.16 2.21 -5.30
C GLN A 157 8.90 3.47 -5.79
N ASN A 158 10.02 3.30 -6.47
CA ASN A 158 10.78 4.41 -7.04
C ASN A 158 9.93 5.27 -7.98
N MET A 159 9.13 4.65 -8.86
CA MET A 159 8.19 5.37 -9.74
C MET A 159 7.12 6.14 -8.94
N LEU A 160 6.63 5.58 -7.84
CA LEU A 160 5.63 6.23 -6.99
C LEU A 160 6.21 7.43 -6.25
N ASP A 161 7.46 7.35 -5.84
CA ASP A 161 8.17 8.43 -5.16
C ASP A 161 8.51 9.57 -6.15
N ASP A 162 8.96 9.25 -7.37
CA ASP A 162 9.13 10.22 -8.46
C ASP A 162 7.83 10.99 -8.76
N ILE A 163 6.70 10.27 -8.75
CA ILE A 163 5.38 10.88 -8.94
C ILE A 163 5.07 11.81 -7.77
N ALA A 164 5.33 11.38 -6.53
CA ALA A 164 5.07 12.19 -5.34
C ALA A 164 5.89 13.48 -5.35
N GLU A 165 7.17 13.43 -5.70
CA GLU A 165 8.04 14.60 -5.80
C GLU A 165 7.55 15.59 -6.85
N LYS A 166 7.09 15.11 -8.01
CA LYS A 166 6.53 15.99 -9.06
C LYS A 166 5.29 16.74 -8.60
N TYR A 167 4.46 16.12 -7.77
CA TYR A 167 3.23 16.75 -7.26
C TYR A 167 3.44 17.58 -5.99
N ASN A 168 4.48 17.30 -5.20
CA ASN A 168 4.84 18.05 -3.99
C ASN A 168 5.67 19.31 -4.26
N ARG A 169 5.81 19.76 -5.51
CA ARG A 169 6.44 21.04 -5.77
C ARG A 169 5.68 22.13 -5.03
N PRO A 170 6.35 22.92 -4.19
CA PRO A 170 5.69 24.01 -3.47
C PRO A 170 5.02 24.91 -4.50
N HIS A 171 3.72 25.15 -4.31
CA HIS A 171 3.02 26.14 -5.12
C HIS A 171 3.85 27.42 -5.07
N ARG A 172 4.31 27.90 -6.22
CA ARG A 172 4.93 29.22 -6.29
C ARG A 172 3.92 30.19 -5.68
N LYS A 173 4.30 30.83 -4.58
CA LYS A 173 3.52 31.93 -4.03
C LYS A 173 3.50 33.00 -5.11
N THR A 174 2.44 33.07 -5.88
CA THR A 174 2.24 34.14 -6.85
C THR A 174 1.73 35.33 -6.07
N ASN A 175 2.42 36.47 -6.17
CA ASN A 175 1.93 37.77 -5.66
C ASN A 175 0.83 38.32 -6.54
N ALA A 176 0.24 37.51 -7.41
CA ALA A 176 -0.86 37.95 -8.27
C ALA A 176 -2.11 38.16 -7.41
N LEU A 177 -2.65 39.38 -7.46
CA LEU A 177 -3.79 39.87 -6.67
C LEU A 177 -5.05 38.98 -6.84
N LEU A 178 -5.16 38.25 -7.95
CA LEU A 178 -6.31 37.43 -8.32
C LEU A 178 -5.98 35.92 -8.31
N ALA A 179 -4.86 35.51 -7.72
CA ALA A 179 -4.52 34.10 -7.63
C ALA A 179 -5.56 33.36 -6.79
N GLY A 180 -6.28 32.41 -7.40
CA GLY A 180 -7.34 31.64 -6.76
C GLY A 180 -8.75 32.23 -6.88
N LEU A 181 -8.92 33.40 -7.49
CA LEU A 181 -10.24 34.01 -7.71
C LEU A 181 -10.74 33.86 -9.16
N VAL A 182 -9.87 33.41 -10.06
CA VAL A 182 -10.23 33.18 -11.46
C VAL A 182 -10.37 31.69 -11.71
N TYR A 183 -11.59 31.26 -12.04
CA TYR A 183 -11.90 29.92 -12.50
C TYR A 183 -12.18 29.97 -14.01
N CYS A 184 -11.62 29.01 -14.74
CA CYS A 184 -12.04 28.79 -16.12
C CYS A 184 -13.44 28.16 -16.13
N PRO A 185 -14.40 28.65 -16.94
CA PRO A 185 -15.74 28.08 -17.07
C PRO A 185 -15.71 26.65 -17.65
#